data_210be3462f22a45113387080225395b3
#
_entry.id   210be3462f22a45113387080225395b3
#
_cell.length_a   1.000
_cell.length_b   1.000
_cell.length_c   1.000
_cell.angle_alpha   90.00
_cell.angle_beta   90.00
_cell.angle_gamma   90.00
#
_symmetry.space_group_name_H-M   'P 1'
#
loop_
_entity.id
_entity.type
_entity.pdbx_description
1 polymer ?
#
loop_
_entity_poly.entity_id
_entity_poly.type
_entity_poly.pdbx_seq_one_letter_code
_entity_poly.pdbx_strand_id
1 'polypeptide(L)'
;LRLPQARLDQVLDRFHEVEARMGSATDGAEIVRLSKEHAELKPVVDAVQGLARARAEMADLEAMTADPEMAAMAEEELRALTDRLPELEREVALLLAPRDADENASAVLEVRAGTGGDEAALFAGDLFRMYSRYAASRGWRIELDSATEGDAGGYKEIIATVTGEGVFGRLKFESGVHRVQRVPTTESQGRIHTSAATVAVLPEVEDVEIEIHDKDIRIDTFRASGSGGQHVNTTDSAVRITHLPTGIMVTSSEKSQHVNRDKAMKNLRVRLYDMQRQAKDLARSDSRKSQVGSGDRSERIRTYNYPQGRVSDHRINLTLHSLPQIMEGDIDPLLNALIAEDQAARLADLEAEFG
;
A
#
# COMPACT_ATOMS: atom_id res chain seq x y z
N LEU A 1 25.01 -7.97 11.04
CA LEU A 1 23.73 -8.68 10.95
C LEU A 1 24.00 -10.14 10.53
N ARG A 2 23.77 -11.14 11.37
CA ARG A 2 23.93 -12.55 10.96
C ARG A 2 22.56 -13.11 10.60
N LEU A 3 22.27 -13.16 9.30
CA LEU A 3 21.05 -13.80 8.81
C LEU A 3 21.14 -15.32 9.00
N PRO A 4 20.10 -15.98 9.60
CA PRO A 4 20.08 -17.42 9.78
C PRO A 4 20.07 -18.13 8.42
N GLN A 5 21.04 -19.05 8.20
CA GLN A 5 21.16 -19.79 6.93
C GLN A 5 19.87 -20.54 6.60
N ALA A 6 19.21 -21.11 7.60
CA ALA A 6 17.95 -21.84 7.40
C ALA A 6 16.85 -21.00 6.74
N ARG A 7 16.81 -19.68 6.99
CA ARG A 7 15.81 -18.76 6.38
C ARG A 7 16.16 -18.45 4.93
N LEU A 8 17.45 -18.33 4.63
CA LEU A 8 17.92 -18.16 3.25
C LEU A 8 17.58 -19.39 2.41
N ASP A 9 17.82 -20.58 2.96
CA ASP A 9 17.51 -21.85 2.32
C ASP A 9 16.00 -22.00 2.07
N GLN A 10 15.14 -21.65 3.04
CA GLN A 10 13.68 -21.66 2.88
C GLN A 10 13.19 -20.81 1.71
N VAL A 11 13.78 -19.63 1.50
CA VAL A 11 13.40 -18.75 0.39
C VAL A 11 13.82 -19.36 -0.94
N LEU A 12 15.03 -19.95 -1.03
CA LEU A 12 15.50 -20.63 -2.23
C LEU A 12 14.63 -21.85 -2.56
N ASP A 13 14.30 -22.66 -1.55
CA ASP A 13 13.44 -23.84 -1.70
C ASP A 13 12.05 -23.43 -2.20
N ARG A 14 11.48 -22.37 -1.62
CA ARG A 14 10.17 -21.85 -2.04
C ARG A 14 10.19 -21.35 -3.48
N PHE A 15 11.24 -20.66 -3.88
CA PHE A 15 11.39 -20.18 -5.25
C PHE A 15 11.45 -21.35 -6.25
N HIS A 16 12.24 -22.38 -5.97
CA HIS A 16 12.34 -23.57 -6.81
C HIS A 16 11.00 -24.34 -6.88
N GLU A 17 10.26 -24.41 -5.76
CA GLU A 17 8.91 -24.99 -5.77
C GLU A 17 7.96 -24.21 -6.69
N VAL A 18 7.99 -22.87 -6.62
CA VAL A 18 7.16 -22.00 -7.48
C VAL A 18 7.53 -22.20 -8.95
N GLU A 19 8.82 -22.24 -9.29
CA GLU A 19 9.29 -22.51 -10.66
C GLU A 19 8.83 -23.88 -11.16
N ALA A 20 8.98 -24.91 -10.35
CA ALA A 20 8.55 -26.26 -10.72
C ALA A 20 7.03 -26.33 -10.96
N ARG A 21 6.25 -25.67 -10.11
CA ARG A 21 4.78 -25.59 -10.26
C ARG A 21 4.36 -24.79 -11.46
N MET A 22 5.04 -23.69 -11.78
CA MET A 22 4.77 -22.91 -13.00
C MET A 22 4.97 -23.74 -14.27
N GLY A 23 5.97 -24.63 -14.29
CA GLY A 23 6.23 -25.55 -15.42
C GLY A 23 5.15 -26.63 -15.60
N SER A 24 4.37 -26.94 -14.57
CA SER A 24 3.32 -27.98 -14.58
C SER A 24 1.89 -27.44 -14.50
N ALA A 25 1.70 -26.17 -14.22
CA ALA A 25 0.38 -25.56 -14.09
C ALA A 25 -0.35 -25.47 -15.43
N THR A 26 -1.61 -25.89 -15.43
CA THR A 26 -2.50 -25.85 -16.61
C THR A 26 -3.67 -24.89 -16.43
N ASP A 27 -3.92 -24.45 -15.20
CA ASP A 27 -4.97 -23.49 -14.86
C ASP A 27 -4.46 -22.04 -14.96
N GLY A 28 -5.18 -21.20 -15.71
CA GLY A 28 -4.80 -19.81 -15.95
C GLY A 28 -4.70 -18.98 -14.67
N ALA A 29 -5.62 -19.16 -13.71
CA ALA A 29 -5.61 -18.46 -12.44
C ALA A 29 -4.40 -18.88 -11.57
N GLU A 30 -4.06 -20.18 -11.58
CA GLU A 30 -2.86 -20.67 -10.88
C GLU A 30 -1.58 -20.11 -11.50
N ILE A 31 -1.49 -20.04 -12.82
CA ILE A 31 -0.33 -19.48 -13.53
C ILE A 31 -0.13 -18.01 -13.15
N VAL A 32 -1.20 -17.20 -13.15
CA VAL A 32 -1.12 -15.79 -12.77
C VAL A 32 -0.63 -15.64 -11.33
N ARG A 33 -1.18 -16.42 -10.40
CA ARG A 33 -0.77 -16.40 -8.99
C ARG A 33 0.71 -16.77 -8.81
N LEU A 34 1.14 -17.87 -9.43
CA LEU A 34 2.53 -18.34 -9.36
C LEU A 34 3.49 -17.34 -10.02
N SER A 35 3.10 -16.72 -11.14
CA SER A 35 3.92 -15.71 -11.83
C SER A 35 4.11 -14.46 -10.94
N LYS A 36 3.07 -14.05 -10.21
CA LYS A 36 3.17 -12.94 -9.25
C LYS A 36 4.11 -13.30 -8.09
N GLU A 37 3.94 -14.48 -7.49
CA GLU A 37 4.80 -14.97 -6.42
C GLU A 37 6.26 -15.10 -6.86
N HIS A 38 6.50 -15.62 -8.09
CA HIS A 38 7.84 -15.71 -8.68
C HIS A 38 8.49 -14.32 -8.84
N ALA A 39 7.74 -13.35 -9.36
CA ALA A 39 8.23 -11.98 -9.53
C ALA A 39 8.57 -11.30 -8.18
N GLU A 40 7.83 -11.61 -7.12
CA GLU A 40 8.09 -11.11 -5.76
C GLU A 40 9.32 -11.77 -5.13
N LEU A 41 9.51 -13.07 -5.32
CA LEU A 41 10.64 -13.83 -4.76
C LEU A 41 11.96 -13.59 -5.49
N LYS A 42 11.93 -13.34 -6.79
CA LYS A 42 13.13 -13.25 -7.62
C LYS A 42 14.17 -12.24 -7.12
N PRO A 43 13.84 -10.98 -6.76
CA PRO A 43 14.82 -10.04 -6.22
C PRO A 43 15.47 -10.53 -4.92
N VAL A 44 14.71 -11.23 -4.07
CA VAL A 44 15.19 -11.81 -2.82
C VAL A 44 16.21 -12.91 -3.11
N VAL A 45 15.87 -13.80 -4.04
CA VAL A 45 16.73 -14.93 -4.46
C VAL A 45 18.01 -14.41 -5.09
N ASP A 46 17.94 -13.41 -5.97
CA ASP A 46 19.11 -12.82 -6.63
C ASP A 46 20.08 -12.22 -5.59
N ALA A 47 19.55 -11.53 -4.57
CA ALA A 47 20.35 -10.98 -3.47
C ALA A 47 20.94 -12.07 -2.56
N VAL A 48 20.18 -13.10 -2.20
CA VAL A 48 20.66 -14.26 -1.41
C VAL A 48 21.77 -15.00 -2.14
N GLN A 49 21.61 -15.25 -3.44
CA GLN A 49 22.65 -15.86 -4.25
C GLN A 49 23.88 -14.97 -4.40
N GLY A 50 23.71 -13.64 -4.50
CA GLY A 50 24.78 -12.67 -4.49
C GLY A 50 25.61 -12.74 -3.21
N LEU A 51 24.93 -12.76 -2.06
CA LEU A 51 25.56 -12.90 -0.73
C LEU A 51 26.30 -14.25 -0.60
N ALA A 52 25.67 -15.35 -1.06
CA ALA A 52 26.29 -16.68 -1.01
C ALA A 52 27.56 -16.75 -1.86
N ARG A 53 27.55 -16.15 -3.06
CA ARG A 53 28.75 -16.04 -3.93
C ARG A 53 29.85 -15.24 -3.27
N ALA A 54 29.54 -14.08 -2.68
CA ALA A 54 30.50 -13.25 -2.00
C ALA A 54 31.14 -13.96 -0.80
N ARG A 55 30.37 -14.74 -0.04
CA ARG A 55 30.90 -15.55 1.06
C ARG A 55 31.80 -16.70 0.58
N ALA A 56 31.45 -17.37 -0.53
CA ALA A 56 32.28 -18.40 -1.11
C ALA A 56 33.61 -17.83 -1.66
N GLU A 57 33.55 -16.72 -2.37
CA GLU A 57 34.72 -15.99 -2.87
C GLU A 57 35.64 -15.55 -1.72
N MET A 58 35.08 -15.10 -0.61
CA MET A 58 35.86 -14.72 0.58
C MET A 58 36.62 -15.92 1.15
N ALA A 59 35.97 -17.08 1.23
CA ALA A 59 36.64 -18.31 1.70
C ALA A 59 37.75 -18.77 0.74
N ASP A 60 37.55 -18.65 -0.56
CA ASP A 60 38.58 -18.98 -1.56
C ASP A 60 39.79 -18.02 -1.46
N LEU A 61 39.50 -16.70 -1.33
CA LEU A 61 40.56 -15.70 -1.15
C LEU A 61 41.35 -15.92 0.16
N GLU A 62 40.66 -16.25 1.26
CA GLU A 62 41.34 -16.60 2.53
C GLU A 62 42.28 -17.80 2.35
N ALA A 63 41.86 -18.83 1.59
CA ALA A 63 42.73 -19.96 1.29
C ALA A 63 43.96 -19.56 0.43
N MET A 64 43.77 -18.62 -0.51
CA MET A 64 44.83 -18.12 -1.39
C MET A 64 45.85 -17.26 -0.65
N THR A 65 45.53 -16.63 0.48
CA THR A 65 46.51 -15.87 1.31
C THR A 65 47.63 -16.76 1.87
N ALA A 66 47.45 -18.07 1.90
CA ALA A 66 48.49 -19.02 2.32
C ALA A 66 49.61 -19.20 1.28
N ASP A 67 49.40 -18.81 0.02
CA ASP A 67 50.39 -18.88 -1.06
C ASP A 67 51.13 -17.52 -1.15
N PRO A 68 52.47 -17.49 -0.93
CA PRO A 68 53.26 -16.24 -0.93
C PRO A 68 53.24 -15.48 -2.27
N GLU A 69 53.00 -16.16 -3.41
CA GLU A 69 52.90 -15.52 -4.73
C GLU A 69 51.58 -14.85 -4.98
N MET A 70 50.50 -15.33 -4.33
CA MET A 70 49.16 -14.84 -4.48
C MET A 70 48.66 -13.96 -3.32
N ALA A 71 49.36 -14.01 -2.19
CA ALA A 71 48.94 -13.39 -0.93
C ALA A 71 48.62 -11.89 -1.04
N ALA A 72 49.47 -11.11 -1.71
CA ALA A 72 49.27 -9.66 -1.81
C ALA A 72 48.02 -9.28 -2.60
N MET A 73 47.73 -9.99 -3.70
CA MET A 73 46.51 -9.77 -4.52
C MET A 73 45.28 -10.26 -3.78
N ALA A 74 45.35 -11.46 -3.17
CA ALA A 74 44.23 -12.03 -2.41
C ALA A 74 43.86 -11.17 -1.20
N GLU A 75 44.85 -10.56 -0.50
CA GLU A 75 44.59 -9.63 0.62
C GLU A 75 43.87 -8.35 0.18
N GLU A 76 44.23 -7.78 -0.98
CA GLU A 76 43.55 -6.58 -1.51
C GLU A 76 42.08 -6.87 -1.85
N GLU A 77 41.81 -7.96 -2.58
CA GLU A 77 40.45 -8.40 -2.94
C GLU A 77 39.67 -8.79 -1.69
N LEU A 78 40.25 -9.46 -0.72
CA LEU A 78 39.63 -9.84 0.55
C LEU A 78 39.20 -8.60 1.34
N ARG A 79 40.00 -7.53 1.39
CA ARG A 79 39.64 -6.27 2.03
C ARG A 79 38.42 -5.64 1.34
N ALA A 80 38.46 -5.51 0.02
CA ALA A 80 37.35 -4.95 -0.76
C ALA A 80 36.04 -5.74 -0.54
N LEU A 81 36.13 -7.07 -0.48
CA LEU A 81 34.97 -7.93 -0.27
C LEU A 81 34.47 -7.86 1.19
N THR A 82 35.37 -7.74 2.15
CA THR A 82 35.05 -7.56 3.58
C THR A 82 34.30 -6.25 3.82
N ASP A 83 34.67 -5.17 3.12
CA ASP A 83 33.97 -3.88 3.22
C ASP A 83 32.58 -3.92 2.55
N ARG A 84 32.40 -4.73 1.49
CA ARG A 84 31.16 -4.87 0.75
C ARG A 84 30.16 -5.83 1.41
N LEU A 85 30.62 -6.83 2.14
CA LEU A 85 29.79 -7.89 2.71
C LEU A 85 28.68 -7.37 3.62
N PRO A 86 28.91 -6.38 4.53
CA PRO A 86 27.85 -5.82 5.37
C PRO A 86 26.71 -5.17 4.58
N GLU A 87 27.02 -4.57 3.42
CA GLU A 87 26.02 -3.96 2.54
C GLU A 87 25.14 -5.04 1.88
N LEU A 88 25.74 -6.12 1.39
CA LEU A 88 25.02 -7.27 0.84
C LEU A 88 24.13 -7.94 1.90
N GLU A 89 24.64 -8.12 3.12
CA GLU A 89 23.87 -8.67 4.24
C GLU A 89 22.68 -7.76 4.59
N ARG A 90 22.88 -6.44 4.59
CA ARG A 90 21.83 -5.47 4.83
C ARG A 90 20.78 -5.49 3.72
N GLU A 91 21.19 -5.58 2.46
CA GLU A 91 20.27 -5.68 1.32
C GLU A 91 19.36 -6.92 1.44
N VAL A 92 19.97 -8.09 1.70
CA VAL A 92 19.20 -9.33 1.90
C VAL A 92 18.25 -9.21 3.09
N ALA A 93 18.72 -8.63 4.22
CA ALA A 93 17.88 -8.45 5.39
C ALA A 93 16.67 -7.54 5.12
N LEU A 94 16.87 -6.44 4.38
CA LEU A 94 15.78 -5.55 3.97
C LEU A 94 14.78 -6.25 3.05
N LEU A 95 15.25 -7.11 2.17
CA LEU A 95 14.39 -7.89 1.27
C LEU A 95 13.61 -9.00 2.00
N LEU A 96 14.17 -9.53 3.10
CA LEU A 96 13.53 -10.54 3.94
C LEU A 96 12.63 -9.95 5.03
N ALA A 97 12.81 -8.67 5.37
CA ALA A 97 11.97 -8.00 6.35
C ALA A 97 10.52 -7.95 5.87
N PRO A 98 9.54 -8.08 6.77
CA PRO A 98 8.13 -7.99 6.41
C PRO A 98 7.88 -6.70 5.63
N ARG A 99 7.39 -6.83 4.41
CA ARG A 99 6.97 -5.70 3.58
C ARG A 99 5.49 -5.48 3.73
N ASP A 100 5.09 -4.24 3.59
CA ASP A 100 3.68 -3.92 3.40
C ASP A 100 3.23 -4.57 2.07
N ALA A 101 2.18 -5.40 2.11
CA ALA A 101 1.69 -6.10 0.92
C ALA A 101 1.29 -5.13 -0.20
N ASP A 102 0.97 -3.89 0.18
CA ASP A 102 0.50 -2.86 -0.73
C ASP A 102 1.62 -1.90 -1.20
N GLU A 103 2.90 -2.14 -0.88
CA GLU A 103 4.00 -1.21 -1.25
C GLU A 103 4.03 -0.83 -2.74
N ASN A 104 3.70 -1.77 -3.61
CA ASN A 104 3.66 -1.56 -5.06
C ASN A 104 2.28 -1.14 -5.60
N ALA A 105 1.29 -1.03 -4.73
CA ALA A 105 -0.05 -0.64 -5.13
C ALA A 105 -0.10 0.83 -5.60
N SER A 106 -1.05 1.14 -6.46
CA SER A 106 -1.53 2.50 -6.68
C SER A 106 -2.09 3.06 -5.37
N ALA A 107 -2.14 4.37 -5.24
CA ALA A 107 -2.63 5.00 -4.02
C ALA A 107 -3.77 5.97 -4.30
N VAL A 108 -4.72 6.02 -3.38
CA VAL A 108 -5.70 7.09 -3.31
C VAL A 108 -5.17 8.16 -2.35
N LEU A 109 -4.91 9.33 -2.89
CA LEU A 109 -4.43 10.50 -2.17
C LEU A 109 -5.63 11.40 -1.84
N GLU A 110 -5.87 11.63 -0.57
CA GLU A 110 -6.89 12.56 -0.09
C GLU A 110 -6.22 13.71 0.63
N VAL A 111 -6.53 14.94 0.23
CA VAL A 111 -6.06 16.16 0.90
C VAL A 111 -7.27 16.97 1.32
N ARG A 112 -7.35 17.31 2.60
CA ARG A 112 -8.47 18.06 3.17
C ARG A 112 -7.99 19.28 3.97
N ALA A 113 -8.72 20.37 3.88
CA ALA A 113 -8.54 21.50 4.76
C ALA A 113 -8.84 21.09 6.21
N GLY A 114 -7.90 21.36 7.10
CA GLY A 114 -8.05 21.19 8.54
C GLY A 114 -8.39 22.52 9.23
N THR A 115 -7.78 22.75 10.39
CA THR A 115 -7.97 23.99 11.15
C THR A 115 -7.35 25.18 10.44
N GLY A 116 -8.12 26.23 10.14
CA GLY A 116 -7.60 27.48 9.56
C GLY A 116 -8.49 28.14 8.49
N GLY A 117 -9.71 27.62 8.28
CA GLY A 117 -10.68 28.20 7.33
C GLY A 117 -10.15 28.26 5.89
N ASP A 118 -10.31 29.41 5.24
CA ASP A 118 -9.90 29.61 3.83
C ASP A 118 -8.41 29.35 3.60
N GLU A 119 -7.56 29.73 4.55
CA GLU A 119 -6.12 29.49 4.46
C GLU A 119 -5.78 28.00 4.46
N ALA A 120 -6.51 27.20 5.23
CA ALA A 120 -6.36 25.74 5.22
C ALA A 120 -6.75 25.14 3.86
N ALA A 121 -7.81 25.69 3.23
CA ALA A 121 -8.23 25.26 1.89
C ALA A 121 -7.20 25.64 0.80
N LEU A 122 -6.63 26.85 0.87
CA LEU A 122 -5.54 27.28 -0.01
C LEU A 122 -4.31 26.39 0.17
N PHE A 123 -3.94 26.08 1.40
CA PHE A 123 -2.81 25.20 1.69
C PHE A 123 -3.04 23.76 1.22
N ALA A 124 -4.27 23.24 1.34
CA ALA A 124 -4.61 21.93 0.77
C ALA A 124 -4.41 21.90 -0.75
N GLY A 125 -4.75 22.99 -1.44
CA GLY A 125 -4.48 23.17 -2.87
C GLY A 125 -2.97 23.20 -3.19
N ASP A 126 -2.18 23.87 -2.36
CA ASP A 126 -0.73 23.92 -2.51
C ASP A 126 -0.09 22.54 -2.31
N LEU A 127 -0.52 21.77 -1.31
CA LEU A 127 -0.06 20.40 -1.09
C LEU A 127 -0.42 19.50 -2.27
N PHE A 128 -1.66 19.58 -2.77
CA PHE A 128 -2.07 18.78 -3.92
C PHE A 128 -1.25 19.09 -5.16
N ARG A 129 -0.95 20.37 -5.40
CA ARG A 129 -0.07 20.81 -6.50
C ARG A 129 1.36 20.26 -6.31
N MET A 130 1.91 20.29 -5.09
CA MET A 130 3.20 19.71 -4.77
C MET A 130 3.24 18.22 -5.12
N TYR A 131 2.23 17.44 -4.67
CA TYR A 131 2.15 16.02 -4.99
C TYR A 131 1.95 15.74 -6.48
N SER A 132 1.18 16.58 -7.17
CA SER A 132 0.98 16.45 -8.63
C SER A 132 2.29 16.63 -9.40
N ARG A 133 3.11 17.59 -8.99
CA ARG A 133 4.44 17.81 -9.59
C ARG A 133 5.41 16.69 -9.28
N TYR A 134 5.38 16.22 -8.04
CA TYR A 134 6.17 15.05 -7.64
C TYR A 134 5.81 13.81 -8.44
N ALA A 135 4.52 13.52 -8.59
CA ALA A 135 4.06 12.40 -9.40
C ALA A 135 4.51 12.52 -10.86
N ALA A 136 4.41 13.71 -11.44
CA ALA A 136 4.89 13.97 -12.79
C ALA A 136 6.40 13.74 -12.94
N SER A 137 7.21 14.14 -11.95
CA SER A 137 8.66 13.91 -11.94
C SER A 137 9.03 12.42 -11.87
N ARG A 138 8.14 11.62 -11.28
CA ARG A 138 8.29 10.15 -11.17
C ARG A 138 7.68 9.39 -12.35
N GLY A 139 7.04 10.06 -13.28
CA GLY A 139 6.31 9.42 -14.37
C GLY A 139 5.02 8.72 -13.91
N TRP A 140 4.50 9.07 -12.73
CA TRP A 140 3.23 8.58 -12.23
C TRP A 140 2.07 9.36 -12.83
N ARG A 141 0.92 8.70 -12.95
CA ARG A 141 -0.31 9.31 -13.44
C ARG A 141 -1.20 9.67 -12.27
N ILE A 142 -1.78 10.87 -12.31
CA ILE A 142 -2.79 11.31 -11.34
C ILE A 142 -4.12 11.48 -12.08
N GLU A 143 -5.16 10.85 -11.53
CA GLU A 143 -6.54 11.03 -11.95
C GLU A 143 -7.34 11.62 -10.80
N LEU A 144 -8.06 12.70 -11.09
CA LEU A 144 -8.91 13.36 -10.12
C LEU A 144 -10.22 12.60 -9.97
N ASP A 145 -10.50 12.10 -8.75
CA ASP A 145 -11.74 11.37 -8.46
C ASP A 145 -12.85 12.33 -8.02
N SER A 146 -12.53 13.26 -7.10
CA SER A 146 -13.47 14.29 -6.64
C SER A 146 -12.73 15.50 -6.07
N ALA A 147 -13.36 16.67 -6.15
CA ALA A 147 -12.88 17.88 -5.54
C ALA A 147 -14.03 18.76 -5.04
N THR A 148 -13.87 19.30 -3.84
CA THR A 148 -14.74 20.33 -3.28
C THR A 148 -13.92 21.60 -3.10
N GLU A 149 -14.21 22.64 -3.86
CA GLU A 149 -13.47 23.89 -3.82
C GLU A 149 -13.73 24.68 -2.52
N GLY A 150 -12.72 25.45 -2.12
CA GLY A 150 -12.85 26.43 -1.01
C GLY A 150 -13.47 27.75 -1.49
N ASP A 151 -14.10 28.47 -0.58
CA ASP A 151 -14.82 29.72 -0.91
C ASP A 151 -13.86 30.84 -1.38
N ALA A 152 -12.61 30.83 -0.89
CA ALA A 152 -11.54 31.76 -1.29
C ALA A 152 -10.52 31.14 -2.26
N GLY A 153 -10.85 29.99 -2.88
CA GLY A 153 -9.95 29.17 -3.67
C GLY A 153 -9.35 27.99 -2.88
N GLY A 154 -8.50 27.21 -3.54
CA GLY A 154 -8.00 25.95 -2.99
C GLY A 154 -9.10 24.90 -2.86
N TYR A 155 -8.93 23.95 -1.95
CA TYR A 155 -9.85 22.82 -1.81
C TYR A 155 -10.23 22.58 -0.35
N LYS A 156 -11.53 22.45 -0.07
CA LYS A 156 -12.02 21.89 1.19
C LYS A 156 -11.65 20.42 1.29
N GLU A 157 -11.77 19.72 0.17
CA GLU A 157 -11.38 18.33 -0.01
C GLU A 157 -11.00 18.09 -1.47
N ILE A 158 -9.95 17.32 -1.71
CA ILE A 158 -9.56 16.81 -3.03
C ILE A 158 -9.10 15.37 -2.89
N ILE A 159 -9.62 14.50 -3.76
CA ILE A 159 -9.31 13.07 -3.80
C ILE A 159 -8.85 12.74 -5.20
N ALA A 160 -7.72 12.04 -5.31
CA ALA A 160 -7.17 11.63 -6.59
C ALA A 160 -6.52 10.24 -6.46
N THR A 161 -6.63 9.45 -7.51
CA THR A 161 -5.93 8.18 -7.66
C THR A 161 -4.57 8.42 -8.34
N VAL A 162 -3.51 7.94 -7.72
CA VAL A 162 -2.13 8.01 -8.22
C VAL A 162 -1.68 6.62 -8.63
N THR A 163 -1.40 6.44 -9.92
CA THR A 163 -1.03 5.16 -10.52
C THR A 163 0.42 5.18 -10.97
N GLY A 164 1.17 4.13 -10.66
CA GLY A 164 2.58 3.96 -11.02
C GLY A 164 3.28 2.95 -10.15
N GLU A 165 4.54 2.69 -10.42
CA GLU A 165 5.34 1.74 -9.65
C GLU A 165 5.75 2.32 -8.29
N GLY A 166 5.48 1.60 -7.20
CA GLY A 166 5.89 1.96 -5.84
C GLY A 166 5.23 3.22 -5.26
N VAL A 167 4.06 3.61 -5.79
CA VAL A 167 3.35 4.83 -5.39
C VAL A 167 3.00 4.80 -3.91
N PHE A 168 2.27 3.78 -3.46
CA PHE A 168 1.85 3.67 -2.07
C PHE A 168 3.03 3.58 -1.13
N GLY A 169 4.04 2.75 -1.46
CA GLY A 169 5.25 2.57 -0.65
C GLY A 169 6.00 3.86 -0.36
N ARG A 170 5.94 4.85 -1.27
CA ARG A 170 6.56 6.16 -1.05
C ARG A 170 5.61 7.18 -0.42
N LEU A 171 4.38 7.29 -0.93
CA LEU A 171 3.45 8.32 -0.47
C LEU A 171 2.82 8.02 0.90
N LYS A 172 2.81 6.76 1.38
CA LYS A 172 2.27 6.41 2.70
C LYS A 172 2.86 7.24 3.84
N PHE A 173 4.11 7.69 3.70
CA PHE A 173 4.79 8.55 4.67
C PHE A 173 4.27 9.99 4.70
N GLU A 174 3.45 10.40 3.74
CA GLU A 174 2.81 11.71 3.70
C GLU A 174 1.51 11.77 4.51
N SER A 175 1.01 10.63 4.97
CA SER A 175 -0.22 10.55 5.75
C SER A 175 -0.08 11.22 7.11
N GLY A 176 -0.97 12.16 7.40
CA GLY A 176 -1.00 12.89 8.68
C GLY A 176 -1.41 14.34 8.54
N VAL A 177 -1.15 15.11 9.60
CA VAL A 177 -1.46 16.54 9.67
C VAL A 177 -0.25 17.38 9.23
N HIS A 178 -0.42 18.18 8.21
CA HIS A 178 0.56 19.13 7.69
C HIS A 178 0.21 20.54 8.16
N ARG A 179 1.15 21.20 8.83
CA ARG A 179 0.97 22.54 9.38
C ARG A 179 1.70 23.57 8.54
N VAL A 180 1.04 24.67 8.20
CA VAL A 180 1.64 25.81 7.52
C VAL A 180 1.71 27.03 8.42
N GLN A 181 2.79 27.79 8.33
CA GLN A 181 3.00 29.08 8.97
C GLN A 181 3.39 30.07 7.88
N ARG A 182 2.45 30.95 7.50
CA ARG A 182 2.67 32.02 6.53
C ARG A 182 1.68 33.17 6.72
N VAL A 183 1.92 34.28 6.05
CA VAL A 183 0.92 35.34 5.91
C VAL A 183 -0.02 34.90 4.79
N PRO A 184 -1.33 34.65 5.09
CA PRO A 184 -2.30 34.26 4.08
C PRO A 184 -2.49 35.34 3.03
N THR A 185 -2.86 34.98 1.81
CA THR A 185 -3.26 35.94 0.76
C THR A 185 -4.52 36.72 1.12
N THR A 186 -5.32 36.19 2.04
CA THR A 186 -6.54 36.81 2.59
C THR A 186 -6.28 37.76 3.77
N GLU A 187 -5.04 37.83 4.28
CA GLU A 187 -4.68 38.67 5.45
C GLU A 187 -4.16 40.03 4.98
N SER A 188 -4.86 41.09 5.39
CA SER A 188 -4.54 42.48 5.00
C SER A 188 -3.51 43.16 5.91
N GLN A 189 -3.29 42.65 7.13
CA GLN A 189 -2.41 43.27 8.15
C GLN A 189 -1.02 42.61 8.24
N GLY A 190 -0.71 41.66 7.35
CA GLY A 190 0.59 41.01 7.31
C GLY A 190 0.90 40.06 8.48
N ARG A 191 -0.13 39.61 9.22
CA ARG A 191 0.06 38.70 10.35
C ARG A 191 0.28 37.26 9.87
N ILE A 192 1.23 36.58 10.50
CA ILE A 192 1.47 35.14 10.26
C ILE A 192 0.34 34.33 10.88
N HIS A 193 -0.32 33.50 10.06
CA HIS A 193 -1.31 32.55 10.52
C HIS A 193 -0.72 31.15 10.57
N THR A 194 -1.26 30.33 11.45
CA THR A 194 -0.95 28.90 11.53
C THR A 194 -2.20 28.10 11.16
N SER A 195 -2.14 27.43 10.02
CA SER A 195 -3.22 26.60 9.51
C SER A 195 -2.74 25.17 9.30
N ALA A 196 -3.66 24.24 9.10
CA ALA A 196 -3.35 22.84 8.88
C ALA A 196 -4.20 22.26 7.75
N ALA A 197 -3.64 21.28 7.04
CA ALA A 197 -4.34 20.40 6.14
C ALA A 197 -4.01 18.95 6.50
N THR A 198 -4.92 18.04 6.23
CA THR A 198 -4.72 16.60 6.45
C THR A 198 -4.49 15.91 5.13
N VAL A 199 -3.55 14.99 5.12
CA VAL A 199 -3.25 14.10 4.00
C VAL A 199 -3.51 12.67 4.43
N ALA A 200 -4.29 11.93 3.66
CA ALA A 200 -4.44 10.50 3.82
C ALA A 200 -4.01 9.81 2.53
N VAL A 201 -3.21 8.77 2.66
CA VAL A 201 -2.76 7.93 1.56
C VAL A 201 -3.22 6.51 1.84
N LEU A 202 -4.08 6.00 0.99
CA LEU A 202 -4.66 4.67 1.11
C LEU A 202 -4.26 3.84 -0.11
N PRO A 203 -3.94 2.55 0.05
CA PRO A 203 -3.69 1.71 -1.11
C PRO A 203 -4.95 1.58 -1.95
N GLU A 204 -4.80 1.59 -3.27
CA GLU A 204 -5.88 1.23 -4.17
C GLU A 204 -6.06 -0.29 -4.14
N VAL A 205 -7.20 -0.73 -3.64
CA VAL A 205 -7.53 -2.15 -3.56
C VAL A 205 -8.35 -2.53 -4.79
N GLU A 206 -7.86 -3.49 -5.57
CA GLU A 206 -8.59 -4.05 -6.71
C GLU A 206 -9.99 -4.55 -6.27
N ASP A 207 -10.97 -4.40 -7.16
CA ASP A 207 -12.29 -4.96 -6.94
C ASP A 207 -12.21 -6.48 -6.85
N VAL A 208 -12.72 -7.03 -5.75
CA VAL A 208 -12.76 -8.48 -5.56
C VAL A 208 -13.89 -9.04 -6.40
N GLU A 209 -13.57 -9.85 -7.39
CA GLU A 209 -14.57 -10.68 -8.05
C GLU A 209 -15.20 -11.64 -7.04
N ILE A 210 -16.53 -11.62 -6.95
CA ILE A 210 -17.25 -12.53 -6.06
C ILE A 210 -17.44 -13.86 -6.77
N GLU A 211 -16.61 -14.82 -6.41
CA GLU A 211 -16.82 -16.21 -6.77
C GLU A 211 -17.78 -16.87 -5.77
N ILE A 212 -18.91 -17.37 -6.27
CA ILE A 212 -19.85 -18.16 -5.47
C ILE A 212 -19.67 -19.62 -5.89
N HIS A 213 -19.10 -20.43 -5.01
CA HIS A 213 -18.95 -21.85 -5.25
C HIS A 213 -20.23 -22.60 -4.87
N ASP A 214 -20.62 -23.64 -5.63
CA ASP A 214 -21.81 -24.45 -5.37
C ASP A 214 -21.79 -25.09 -3.96
N LYS A 215 -20.62 -25.41 -3.41
CA LYS A 215 -20.46 -25.93 -2.04
C LYS A 215 -20.81 -24.93 -0.94
N ASP A 216 -20.77 -23.63 -1.25
CA ASP A 216 -20.98 -22.53 -0.30
C ASP A 216 -22.44 -22.06 -0.30
N ILE A 217 -23.29 -22.66 -1.12
CA ILE A 217 -24.70 -22.32 -1.21
C ILE A 217 -25.59 -23.52 -0.88
N ARG A 218 -26.70 -23.23 -0.21
CA ARG A 218 -27.82 -24.17 -0.04
C ARG A 218 -29.03 -23.62 -0.76
N ILE A 219 -29.63 -24.44 -1.61
CA ILE A 219 -30.83 -24.09 -2.40
C ILE A 219 -32.00 -24.89 -1.87
N ASP A 220 -33.02 -24.20 -1.36
CA ASP A 220 -34.25 -24.77 -0.86
C ASP A 220 -35.40 -24.31 -1.77
N THR A 221 -36.27 -25.22 -2.18
CA THR A 221 -37.52 -24.94 -2.89
C THR A 221 -38.67 -24.97 -1.93
N PHE A 222 -39.63 -24.07 -2.09
CA PHE A 222 -40.82 -24.00 -1.23
C PHE A 222 -42.00 -23.40 -1.97
N ARG A 223 -43.18 -23.51 -1.39
CA ARG A 223 -44.42 -22.96 -1.96
C ARG A 223 -44.47 -21.45 -1.73
N ALA A 224 -44.70 -20.71 -2.81
CA ALA A 224 -44.91 -19.28 -2.69
C ALA A 224 -46.21 -18.98 -1.98
N SER A 225 -46.18 -18.17 -0.93
CA SER A 225 -47.41 -17.64 -0.31
C SER A 225 -47.76 -16.29 -0.93
N GLY A 226 -48.89 -16.20 -1.62
CA GLY A 226 -49.38 -14.95 -2.23
C GLY A 226 -50.79 -15.10 -2.80
N SER A 227 -51.45 -13.99 -3.09
CA SER A 227 -52.81 -13.89 -3.70
C SER A 227 -52.78 -14.28 -5.18
N GLY A 228 -52.34 -15.48 -5.49
CA GLY A 228 -52.32 -16.06 -6.84
C GLY A 228 -53.20 -17.29 -6.92
N GLY A 229 -53.75 -17.58 -8.10
CA GLY A 229 -54.69 -18.69 -8.33
C GLY A 229 -54.09 -20.07 -8.04
N GLN A 230 -54.87 -21.11 -8.29
CA GLN A 230 -54.63 -22.52 -7.92
C GLN A 230 -53.22 -23.05 -8.24
N HIS A 231 -52.50 -22.49 -9.22
CA HIS A 231 -51.17 -22.88 -9.63
C HIS A 231 -50.06 -22.43 -8.63
N VAL A 232 -50.23 -21.31 -7.93
CA VAL A 232 -49.27 -20.76 -6.96
C VAL A 232 -49.27 -21.57 -5.66
N ASN A 233 -50.40 -22.19 -5.33
CA ASN A 233 -50.60 -22.94 -4.10
C ASN A 233 -50.27 -24.45 -4.22
N THR A 234 -50.00 -24.96 -5.42
CA THR A 234 -49.79 -26.38 -5.67
C THR A 234 -48.37 -26.75 -6.10
N THR A 235 -47.56 -25.78 -6.51
CA THR A 235 -46.22 -26.04 -7.05
C THR A 235 -45.13 -25.36 -6.19
N ASP A 236 -44.07 -26.10 -5.80
CA ASP A 236 -42.91 -25.58 -5.09
C ASP A 236 -42.00 -24.79 -6.06
N SER A 237 -42.49 -23.66 -6.56
CA SER A 237 -41.78 -22.83 -7.56
C SER A 237 -40.89 -21.77 -6.93
N ALA A 238 -41.10 -21.41 -5.68
CA ALA A 238 -40.24 -20.43 -4.99
C ALA A 238 -38.90 -21.04 -4.60
N VAL A 239 -37.84 -20.26 -4.76
CA VAL A 239 -36.45 -20.68 -4.46
C VAL A 239 -35.91 -19.78 -3.39
N ARG A 240 -35.25 -20.39 -2.39
CA ARG A 240 -34.40 -19.73 -1.38
C ARG A 240 -32.99 -20.20 -1.58
N ILE A 241 -32.09 -19.27 -1.69
CA ILE A 241 -30.63 -19.55 -1.70
C ILE A 241 -30.03 -18.96 -0.42
N THR A 242 -29.34 -19.80 0.33
CA THR A 242 -28.59 -19.41 1.53
C THR A 242 -27.11 -19.55 1.24
N HIS A 243 -26.34 -18.49 1.41
CA HIS A 243 -24.89 -18.53 1.36
C HIS A 243 -24.38 -18.94 2.74
N LEU A 244 -23.81 -20.14 2.85
CA LEU A 244 -23.45 -20.76 4.12
C LEU A 244 -22.39 -19.98 4.90
N PRO A 245 -21.31 -19.45 4.29
CA PRO A 245 -20.28 -18.73 5.02
C PRO A 245 -20.75 -17.41 5.63
N THR A 246 -21.68 -16.69 4.98
CA THR A 246 -22.15 -15.36 5.43
C THR A 246 -23.53 -15.39 6.07
N GLY A 247 -24.27 -16.49 5.91
CA GLY A 247 -25.67 -16.59 6.35
C GLY A 247 -26.66 -15.76 5.54
N ILE A 248 -26.26 -15.12 4.46
CA ILE A 248 -27.14 -14.30 3.63
C ILE A 248 -28.15 -15.21 2.94
N MET A 249 -29.44 -14.87 3.09
CA MET A 249 -30.55 -15.56 2.45
C MET A 249 -31.22 -14.67 1.42
N VAL A 250 -31.52 -15.22 0.26
CA VAL A 250 -32.27 -14.55 -0.82
C VAL A 250 -33.39 -15.47 -1.29
N THR A 251 -34.58 -14.90 -1.49
CA THR A 251 -35.74 -15.62 -1.99
C THR A 251 -36.23 -15.01 -3.29
N SER A 252 -36.72 -15.87 -4.18
CA SER A 252 -37.45 -15.47 -5.40
C SER A 252 -38.67 -16.35 -5.58
N SER A 253 -39.83 -15.74 -5.89
CA SER A 253 -41.13 -16.43 -5.92
C SER A 253 -41.97 -16.10 -7.16
N GLU A 254 -41.40 -16.24 -8.37
CA GLU A 254 -42.14 -16.12 -9.63
C GLU A 254 -42.69 -17.48 -10.10
N LYS A 255 -43.32 -17.46 -11.28
CA LYS A 255 -44.01 -18.63 -11.81
C LYS A 255 -43.10 -19.81 -12.20
N SER A 256 -41.82 -19.58 -12.47
CA SER A 256 -40.87 -20.60 -12.92
C SER A 256 -39.75 -20.79 -11.94
N GLN A 257 -39.50 -22.03 -11.52
CA GLN A 257 -38.43 -22.40 -10.61
C GLN A 257 -37.03 -22.04 -11.14
N HIS A 258 -36.77 -22.27 -12.45
CA HIS A 258 -35.47 -21.91 -13.08
C HIS A 258 -35.25 -20.41 -13.07
N VAL A 259 -36.24 -19.61 -13.41
CA VAL A 259 -36.17 -18.15 -13.37
C VAL A 259 -35.95 -17.66 -11.95
N ASN A 260 -36.58 -18.29 -10.96
CA ASN A 260 -36.42 -17.98 -9.56
C ASN A 260 -34.97 -18.27 -9.05
N ARG A 261 -34.40 -19.41 -9.50
CA ARG A 261 -33.01 -19.75 -9.17
C ARG A 261 -32.02 -18.72 -9.72
N ASP A 262 -32.15 -18.35 -11.00
CA ASP A 262 -31.27 -17.38 -11.64
C ASP A 262 -31.39 -15.99 -11.01
N LYS A 263 -32.63 -15.55 -10.72
CA LYS A 263 -32.87 -14.29 -10.03
C LYS A 263 -32.33 -14.29 -8.60
N ALA A 264 -32.55 -15.36 -7.85
CA ALA A 264 -32.03 -15.49 -6.50
C ALA A 264 -30.50 -15.50 -6.51
N MET A 265 -29.85 -16.20 -7.44
CA MET A 265 -28.40 -16.20 -7.61
C MET A 265 -27.86 -14.80 -7.94
N LYS A 266 -28.49 -14.08 -8.86
CA LYS A 266 -28.14 -12.70 -9.20
C LYS A 266 -28.28 -11.76 -8.00
N ASN A 267 -29.38 -11.87 -7.25
CA ASN A 267 -29.61 -11.07 -6.06
C ASN A 267 -28.63 -11.43 -4.93
N LEU A 268 -28.22 -12.70 -4.82
CA LEU A 268 -27.19 -13.11 -3.86
C LEU A 268 -25.84 -12.45 -4.18
N ARG A 269 -25.42 -12.44 -5.46
CA ARG A 269 -24.19 -11.74 -5.90
C ARG A 269 -24.22 -10.27 -5.53
N VAL A 270 -25.33 -9.57 -5.80
CA VAL A 270 -25.49 -8.15 -5.45
C VAL A 270 -25.34 -7.95 -3.95
N ARG A 271 -26.01 -8.77 -3.11
CA ARG A 271 -25.91 -8.63 -1.64
C ARG A 271 -24.52 -8.95 -1.09
N LEU A 272 -23.86 -9.96 -1.64
CA LEU A 272 -22.46 -10.27 -1.25
C LEU A 272 -21.52 -9.14 -1.65
N TYR A 273 -21.71 -8.56 -2.85
CA TYR A 273 -20.96 -7.40 -3.30
C TYR A 273 -21.17 -6.19 -2.38
N ASP A 274 -22.41 -5.86 -2.05
CA ASP A 274 -22.72 -4.75 -1.14
C ASP A 274 -22.11 -4.96 0.25
N MET A 275 -22.16 -6.19 0.78
CA MET A 275 -21.56 -6.52 2.07
C MET A 275 -20.03 -6.34 2.05
N GLN A 276 -19.36 -6.85 1.02
CA GLN A 276 -17.90 -6.70 0.88
C GLN A 276 -17.51 -5.25 0.68
N ARG A 277 -18.27 -4.51 -0.15
CA ARG A 277 -18.07 -3.08 -0.34
C ARG A 277 -18.19 -2.30 0.97
N GLN A 278 -19.25 -2.56 1.76
CA GLN A 278 -19.42 -1.93 3.06
C GLN A 278 -18.26 -2.26 4.03
N ALA A 279 -17.80 -3.51 4.05
CA ALA A 279 -16.65 -3.91 4.87
C ALA A 279 -15.37 -3.18 4.44
N LYS A 280 -15.12 -3.06 3.13
CA LYS A 280 -13.99 -2.28 2.58
C LYS A 280 -14.11 -0.78 2.94
N ASP A 281 -15.30 -0.19 2.78
CA ASP A 281 -15.54 1.22 3.07
C ASP A 281 -15.32 1.52 4.57
N LEU A 282 -15.73 0.62 5.47
CA LEU A 282 -15.48 0.72 6.91
C LEU A 282 -13.97 0.64 7.20
N ALA A 283 -13.28 -0.37 6.68
CA ALA A 283 -11.84 -0.54 6.88
C ALA A 283 -11.05 0.67 6.34
N ARG A 284 -11.45 1.20 5.17
CA ARG A 284 -10.88 2.42 4.59
C ARG A 284 -11.15 3.66 5.45
N SER A 285 -12.37 3.78 6.00
CA SER A 285 -12.73 4.87 6.90
C SER A 285 -11.92 4.83 8.20
N ASP A 286 -11.75 3.64 8.79
CA ASP A 286 -10.96 3.46 10.01
C ASP A 286 -9.47 3.72 9.77
N SER A 287 -8.91 3.23 8.66
CA SER A 287 -7.53 3.53 8.25
C SER A 287 -7.31 5.03 8.05
N ARG A 288 -8.22 5.72 7.34
CA ARG A 288 -8.17 7.17 7.19
C ARG A 288 -8.19 7.88 8.54
N LYS A 289 -9.11 7.49 9.42
CA LYS A 289 -9.26 8.10 10.74
C LYS A 289 -8.00 7.93 11.60
N SER A 290 -7.34 6.78 11.53
CA SER A 290 -6.08 6.54 12.24
C SER A 290 -4.92 7.39 11.71
N GLN A 291 -4.90 7.68 10.40
CA GLN A 291 -3.85 8.49 9.76
C GLN A 291 -3.96 9.98 10.05
N VAL A 292 -5.18 10.53 10.07
CA VAL A 292 -5.39 11.98 10.16
C VAL A 292 -5.81 12.48 11.55
N GLY A 293 -6.10 11.58 12.48
CA GLY A 293 -6.53 11.92 13.85
C GLY A 293 -7.70 12.90 13.86
N SER A 294 -7.61 13.94 14.69
CA SER A 294 -8.61 15.02 14.76
C SER A 294 -8.42 16.11 13.69
N GLY A 295 -7.30 16.11 12.95
CA GLY A 295 -6.91 17.18 12.04
C GLY A 295 -6.48 18.48 12.75
N ASP A 296 -6.25 18.42 14.05
CA ASP A 296 -5.75 19.57 14.81
C ASP A 296 -4.28 19.84 14.48
N ARG A 297 -3.92 21.11 14.38
CA ARG A 297 -2.54 21.57 14.11
C ARG A 297 -1.53 21.13 15.17
N SER A 298 -1.95 20.67 16.34
CA SER A 298 -1.08 20.12 17.39
C SER A 298 -0.57 18.72 17.05
N GLU A 299 -1.34 17.93 16.30
CA GLU A 299 -1.02 16.55 15.87
C GLU A 299 -0.11 16.49 14.62
N ARG A 300 0.53 17.60 14.28
CA ARG A 300 1.33 17.76 13.06
C ARG A 300 2.46 16.73 12.93
N ILE A 301 2.57 16.15 11.77
CA ILE A 301 3.76 15.37 11.35
C ILE A 301 4.82 16.29 10.75
N ARG A 302 4.40 17.37 10.05
CA ARG A 302 5.30 18.26 9.31
C ARG A 302 4.87 19.71 9.43
N THR A 303 5.85 20.63 9.43
CA THR A 303 5.61 22.09 9.45
C THR A 303 6.31 22.74 8.26
N TYR A 304 5.56 23.54 7.51
CA TYR A 304 6.00 24.37 6.40
C TYR A 304 6.05 25.83 6.89
N ASN A 305 7.27 26.34 7.14
CA ASN A 305 7.49 27.68 7.66
C ASN A 305 8.00 28.59 6.54
N TYR A 306 7.09 29.38 5.97
CA TYR A 306 7.39 30.27 4.85
C TYR A 306 8.33 31.42 5.25
N PRO A 307 8.13 32.16 6.38
CA PRO A 307 9.05 33.21 6.77
C PRO A 307 10.50 32.76 6.95
N GLN A 308 10.71 31.50 7.33
CA GLN A 308 12.06 30.93 7.49
C GLN A 308 12.51 30.07 6.32
N GLY A 309 11.67 29.90 5.27
CA GLY A 309 11.98 29.11 4.08
C GLY A 309 12.30 27.64 4.38
N ARG A 310 11.76 27.09 5.46
CA ARG A 310 12.08 25.73 5.93
C ARG A 310 10.88 24.80 6.05
N VAL A 311 11.15 23.51 5.87
CA VAL A 311 10.22 22.42 6.16
C VAL A 311 10.84 21.55 7.25
N SER A 312 10.07 21.23 8.29
CA SER A 312 10.50 20.35 9.39
C SER A 312 9.57 19.16 9.50
N ASP A 313 10.13 17.95 9.39
CA ASP A 313 9.43 16.72 9.72
C ASP A 313 9.69 16.35 11.17
N HIS A 314 8.62 16.32 11.97
CA HIS A 314 8.73 16.14 13.42
C HIS A 314 8.91 14.69 13.85
N ARG A 315 8.62 13.74 12.96
CA ARG A 315 8.78 12.31 13.24
C ARG A 315 10.23 11.89 13.36
N ILE A 316 11.08 12.47 12.51
CA ILE A 316 12.52 12.16 12.40
C ILE A 316 13.41 13.37 12.74
N ASN A 317 12.83 14.46 13.26
CA ASN A 317 13.53 15.70 13.58
C ASN A 317 14.36 16.27 12.43
N LEU A 318 13.94 16.05 11.18
CA LEU A 318 14.61 16.57 9.99
C LEU A 318 14.12 17.97 9.67
N THR A 319 15.04 18.90 9.41
CA THR A 319 14.72 20.26 8.94
C THR A 319 15.51 20.56 7.67
N LEU A 320 14.78 20.95 6.61
CA LEU A 320 15.36 21.34 5.32
C LEU A 320 15.02 22.81 5.02
N HIS A 321 16.02 23.58 4.55
CA HIS A 321 15.89 25.00 4.19
C HIS A 321 15.63 25.19 2.69
N SER A 322 14.81 24.31 2.10
CA SER A 322 14.48 24.25 0.68
C SER A 322 12.98 24.26 0.44
N LEU A 323 12.22 25.03 1.26
CA LEU A 323 10.75 25.08 1.15
C LEU A 323 10.25 25.34 -0.27
N PRO A 324 10.81 26.31 -1.05
CA PRO A 324 10.33 26.56 -2.42
C PRO A 324 10.46 25.33 -3.31
N GLN A 325 11.59 24.63 -3.26
CA GLN A 325 11.86 23.45 -4.07
C GLN A 325 10.91 22.30 -3.69
N ILE A 326 10.68 22.10 -2.37
CA ILE A 326 9.74 21.11 -1.86
C ILE A 326 8.32 21.39 -2.38
N MET A 327 7.86 22.65 -2.33
CA MET A 327 6.52 23.04 -2.84
C MET A 327 6.41 22.91 -4.38
N GLU A 328 7.54 22.89 -5.08
CA GLU A 328 7.61 22.60 -6.53
C GLU A 328 7.68 21.08 -6.82
N GLY A 329 7.61 20.23 -5.80
CA GLY A 329 7.54 18.78 -5.94
C GLY A 329 8.86 18.03 -5.62
N ASP A 330 9.93 18.71 -5.23
CA ASP A 330 11.18 18.06 -4.79
C ASP A 330 11.07 17.58 -3.34
N ILE A 331 10.24 16.55 -3.12
CA ILE A 331 10.01 15.96 -1.78
C ILE A 331 10.88 14.73 -1.49
N ASP A 332 11.69 14.28 -2.46
CA ASP A 332 12.56 13.12 -2.30
C ASP A 332 13.51 13.20 -1.09
N PRO A 333 14.11 14.33 -0.75
CA PRO A 333 14.95 14.40 0.44
C PRO A 333 14.21 14.08 1.74
N LEU A 334 12.92 14.45 1.83
CA LEU A 334 12.07 14.10 2.98
C LEU A 334 11.67 12.63 2.95
N LEU A 335 11.18 12.15 1.82
CA LEU A 335 10.71 10.76 1.68
C LEU A 335 11.85 9.76 1.85
N ASN A 336 13.02 10.02 1.28
CA ASN A 336 14.17 9.13 1.41
C ASN A 336 14.66 9.02 2.86
N ALA A 337 14.61 10.11 3.62
CA ALA A 337 14.94 10.07 5.05
C ALA A 337 13.92 9.25 5.86
N LEU A 338 12.61 9.39 5.56
CA LEU A 338 11.56 8.61 6.21
C LEU A 338 11.63 7.13 5.83
N ILE A 339 11.91 6.82 4.57
CA ILE A 339 12.13 5.45 4.09
C ILE A 339 13.34 4.81 4.79
N ALA A 340 14.44 5.56 4.94
CA ALA A 340 15.63 5.06 5.62
C ALA A 340 15.36 4.77 7.11
N GLU A 341 14.57 5.60 7.80
CA GLU A 341 14.15 5.37 9.18
C GLU A 341 13.25 4.14 9.30
N ASP A 342 12.27 3.99 8.41
CA ASP A 342 11.38 2.82 8.36
C ASP A 342 12.17 1.53 8.09
N GLN A 343 13.14 1.58 7.17
CA GLN A 343 14.03 0.46 6.90
C GLN A 343 14.90 0.11 8.12
N ALA A 344 15.40 1.11 8.84
CA ALA A 344 16.18 0.87 10.06
C ALA A 344 15.33 0.24 11.16
N ALA A 345 14.07 0.68 11.33
CA ALA A 345 13.14 0.09 12.27
C ALA A 345 12.82 -1.38 11.92
N ARG A 346 12.51 -1.67 10.65
CA ARG A 346 12.26 -3.05 10.18
C ARG A 346 13.47 -3.97 10.37
N LEU A 347 14.68 -3.45 10.17
CA LEU A 347 15.90 -4.22 10.44
C LEU A 347 16.09 -4.52 11.93
N ALA A 348 15.80 -3.54 12.80
CA ALA A 348 15.87 -3.73 14.24
C ALA A 348 14.84 -4.77 14.73
N ASP A 349 13.62 -4.75 14.18
CA ASP A 349 12.59 -5.74 14.48
C ASP A 349 13.02 -7.15 14.03
N LEU A 350 13.62 -7.26 12.84
CA LEU A 350 14.15 -8.52 12.32
C LEU A 350 15.29 -9.04 13.19
N GLU A 351 16.21 -8.17 13.66
CA GLU A 351 17.29 -8.53 14.57
C GLU A 351 16.76 -9.02 15.93
N ALA A 352 15.69 -8.40 16.44
CA ALA A 352 15.04 -8.81 17.67
C ALA A 352 14.33 -10.18 17.54
N GLU A 353 13.84 -10.52 16.35
CA GLU A 353 13.24 -11.84 16.06
C GLU A 353 14.29 -12.97 16.04
N PHE A 354 15.54 -12.67 15.67
CA PHE A 354 16.62 -13.65 15.50
C PHE A 354 17.64 -13.66 16.63
N GLY A 355 17.60 -12.72 17.55
CA GLY A 355 18.49 -12.62 18.71
C GLY A 355 17.91 -13.33 19.91
#